data_99f035c5cf45511caa96d7db3641998a
#
_entry.id   99f035c5cf45511caa96d7db3641998a
#
_cell.length_a   1.000
_cell.length_b   1.000
_cell.length_c   1.000
_cell.angle_alpha   90.00
_cell.angle_beta   90.00
_cell.angle_gamma   90.00
#
_symmetry.space_group_name_H-M   'P 1'
#
loop_
_entity.id
_entity.type
_entity.pdbx_description
1 polymer ?
#
loop_
_entity_poly.entity_id
_entity_poly.type
_entity_poly.pdbx_seq_one_letter_code
_entity_poly.pdbx_strand_id
1 'polypeptide(L)'
;VKIANYFKELCTFYKNRVMKIPPQYSRLMPYMIIPDAAGFIVFMKEVFGAEEQVIVPRSEGVIMHGELRIGDAVIMFADVTPEFEARPAGIFIYVETVEDTYKKAIVAGAISVMEPMQQSYGFTCGFKDRFGNDWWATEAEKE
;
A
#
# COMPACT_ATOMS: atom_id res chain seq x y z
N VAL A 1 -45.10 -15.82 1.17
CA VAL A 1 -45.37 -14.39 1.01
C VAL A 1 -44.67 -13.57 2.10
N LYS A 2 -44.74 -13.91 3.40
CA LYS A 2 -44.08 -13.15 4.48
C LYS A 2 -42.57 -13.21 4.44
N ILE A 3 -41.96 -14.34 4.07
CA ILE A 3 -40.49 -14.49 4.02
C ILE A 3 -39.90 -13.68 2.85
N ALA A 4 -40.57 -13.68 1.70
CA ALA A 4 -40.11 -12.91 0.53
C ALA A 4 -40.16 -11.38 0.77
N ASN A 5 -41.15 -10.90 1.52
CA ASN A 5 -41.23 -9.50 1.91
C ASN A 5 -40.14 -9.13 2.92
N TYR A 6 -39.84 -10.00 3.88
CA TYR A 6 -38.77 -9.80 4.85
C TYR A 6 -37.40 -9.69 4.17
N PHE A 7 -37.11 -10.55 3.20
CA PHE A 7 -35.86 -10.45 2.41
C PHE A 7 -35.80 -9.18 1.54
N LYS A 8 -36.94 -8.74 0.99
CA LYS A 8 -36.99 -7.47 0.25
C LYS A 8 -36.73 -6.27 1.15
N GLU A 9 -37.30 -6.26 2.35
CA GLU A 9 -37.07 -5.18 3.32
C GLU A 9 -35.64 -5.17 3.83
N LEU A 10 -35.04 -6.33 4.11
CA LEU A 10 -33.62 -6.45 4.43
C LEU A 10 -32.73 -5.96 3.29
N CYS A 11 -32.99 -6.38 2.06
CA CYS A 11 -32.23 -5.90 0.90
C CYS A 11 -32.36 -4.38 0.72
N THR A 12 -33.53 -3.81 0.96
CA THR A 12 -33.76 -2.36 0.88
C THR A 12 -33.05 -1.63 2.03
N PHE A 13 -33.05 -2.21 3.22
CA PHE A 13 -32.36 -1.66 4.39
C PHE A 13 -30.83 -1.65 4.19
N TYR A 14 -30.26 -2.71 3.60
CA TYR A 14 -28.84 -2.78 3.25
C TYR A 14 -28.46 -1.89 2.07
N LYS A 15 -29.34 -1.74 1.07
CA LYS A 15 -29.13 -0.85 -0.07
C LYS A 15 -29.09 0.64 0.30
N ASN A 16 -29.79 1.03 1.36
CA ASN A 16 -29.88 2.43 1.81
C ASN A 16 -28.79 2.85 2.79
N ARG A 17 -27.92 1.94 3.25
CA ARG A 17 -26.70 2.29 4.00
C ARG A 17 -25.58 2.62 3.01
N VAL A 18 -25.65 3.78 2.39
CA VAL A 18 -24.52 4.33 1.64
C VAL A 18 -23.43 4.70 2.64
N MET A 19 -22.36 3.91 2.67
CA MET A 19 -21.17 4.22 3.45
C MET A 19 -20.50 5.45 2.83
N LYS A 20 -20.41 6.55 3.58
CA LYS A 20 -19.66 7.74 3.15
C LYS A 20 -18.18 7.56 3.51
N ILE A 21 -17.39 7.11 2.54
CA ILE A 21 -15.94 7.14 2.62
C ILE A 21 -15.47 8.47 2.04
N PRO A 22 -14.57 9.22 2.72
CA PRO A 22 -14.00 10.43 2.12
C PRO A 22 -13.34 10.12 0.77
N PRO A 23 -13.47 10.99 -0.24
CA PRO A 23 -13.08 10.67 -1.63
C PRO A 23 -11.58 10.40 -1.80
N GLN A 24 -10.74 10.87 -0.89
CA GLN A 24 -9.30 10.62 -0.89
C GLN A 24 -8.91 9.22 -0.37
N TYR A 25 -9.85 8.45 0.17
CA TYR A 25 -9.60 7.13 0.72
C TYR A 25 -10.36 6.03 -0.02
N SER A 26 -9.82 4.82 0.01
CA SER A 26 -10.54 3.61 -0.35
C SER A 26 -11.13 2.93 0.89
N ARG A 27 -12.03 1.98 0.66
CA ARG A 27 -12.64 1.23 1.78
C ARG A 27 -11.64 0.44 2.61
N LEU A 28 -10.58 -0.06 1.97
CA LEU A 28 -9.52 -0.85 2.55
C LEU A 28 -8.18 -0.17 2.25
N MET A 29 -7.39 0.04 3.26
CA MET A 29 -6.03 0.58 3.16
C MET A 29 -5.12 -0.19 4.10
N PRO A 30 -3.90 -0.57 3.67
CA PRO A 30 -2.93 -1.15 4.57
C PRO A 30 -2.47 -0.10 5.60
N TYR A 31 -2.22 -0.55 6.81
CA TYR A 31 -1.61 0.25 7.87
C TYR A 31 -0.40 -0.50 8.42
N MET A 32 0.80 0.05 8.21
CA MET A 32 2.04 -0.60 8.58
C MET A 32 2.70 0.10 9.77
N ILE A 33 3.28 -0.66 10.67
CA ILE A 33 4.16 -0.15 11.71
C ILE A 33 5.58 -0.56 11.32
N ILE A 34 6.42 0.41 11.06
CA ILE A 34 7.74 0.18 10.46
C ILE A 34 8.83 0.99 11.19
N PRO A 35 10.07 0.52 11.20
CA PRO A 35 11.18 1.36 11.64
C PRO A 35 11.50 2.41 10.57
N ASP A 36 11.95 3.58 10.99
CA ASP A 36 12.38 4.67 10.10
C ASP A 36 11.32 5.06 9.04
N ALA A 37 10.15 5.45 9.51
CA ALA A 37 9.04 5.86 8.62
C ALA A 37 9.40 7.06 7.74
N ALA A 38 10.28 7.95 8.20
CA ALA A 38 10.81 9.05 7.39
C ALA A 38 11.63 8.55 6.19
N GLY A 39 12.49 7.56 6.40
CA GLY A 39 13.23 6.90 5.32
C GLY A 39 12.30 6.13 4.37
N PHE A 40 11.22 5.55 4.89
CA PHE A 40 10.21 4.89 4.07
C PHE A 40 9.51 5.86 3.10
N ILE A 41 9.22 7.08 3.52
CA ILE A 41 8.66 8.12 2.63
C ILE A 41 9.60 8.37 1.44
N VAL A 42 10.90 8.51 1.70
CA VAL A 42 11.90 8.70 0.64
C VAL A 42 11.93 7.52 -0.31
N PHE A 43 12.00 6.30 0.21
CA PHE A 43 11.98 5.07 -0.58
C PHE A 43 10.73 5.01 -1.51
N MET A 44 9.57 5.27 -0.95
CA MET A 44 8.30 5.19 -1.69
C MET A 44 8.20 6.24 -2.81
N LYS A 45 8.73 7.44 -2.57
CA LYS A 45 8.79 8.50 -3.58
C LYS A 45 9.76 8.14 -4.71
N GLU A 46 10.93 7.63 -4.39
CA GLU A 46 11.97 7.28 -5.37
C GLU A 46 11.60 6.04 -6.20
N VAL A 47 11.05 5.01 -5.58
CA VAL A 47 10.76 3.73 -6.24
C VAL A 47 9.43 3.74 -6.97
N PHE A 48 8.39 4.29 -6.36
CA PHE A 48 7.01 4.21 -6.85
C PHE A 48 6.41 5.55 -7.25
N GLY A 49 7.13 6.66 -7.09
CA GLY A 49 6.58 7.98 -7.35
C GLY A 49 5.43 8.37 -6.41
N ALA A 50 5.46 7.85 -5.19
CA ALA A 50 4.43 8.13 -4.20
C ALA A 50 4.38 9.62 -3.81
N GLU A 51 3.19 10.11 -3.50
CA GLU A 51 2.95 11.48 -3.05
C GLU A 51 2.50 11.50 -1.59
N GLU A 52 3.01 12.47 -0.82
CA GLU A 52 2.57 12.67 0.55
C GLU A 52 1.12 13.19 0.58
N GLN A 53 0.26 12.51 1.35
CA GLN A 53 -1.12 12.95 1.57
C GLN A 53 -1.30 13.54 2.96
N VAL A 54 -0.82 12.86 3.99
CA VAL A 54 -0.83 13.32 5.38
C VAL A 54 0.46 12.87 6.05
N ILE A 55 1.13 13.78 6.73
CA ILE A 55 2.27 13.47 7.59
C ILE A 55 2.06 14.15 8.94
N VAL A 56 1.92 13.37 9.99
CA VAL A 56 1.79 13.85 11.37
C VAL A 56 3.03 13.41 12.14
N PRO A 57 3.92 14.32 12.51
CA PRO A 57 5.10 13.97 13.30
C PRO A 57 4.75 13.68 14.76
N ARG A 58 5.49 12.75 15.37
CA ARG A 58 5.52 12.56 16.83
C ARG A 58 6.58 13.44 17.48
N SER A 59 7.75 13.47 16.85
CA SER A 59 8.92 14.28 17.21
C SER A 59 9.76 14.47 15.96
N GLU A 60 10.91 15.14 16.07
CA GLU A 60 11.82 15.31 14.94
C GLU A 60 12.25 13.95 14.36
N GLY A 61 12.01 13.76 13.07
CA GLY A 61 12.34 12.52 12.34
C GLY A 61 11.50 11.29 12.68
N VAL A 62 10.51 11.40 13.57
CA VAL A 62 9.63 10.29 13.98
C VAL A 62 8.20 10.58 13.55
N ILE A 63 7.61 9.68 12.79
CA ILE A 63 6.27 9.81 12.23
C ILE A 63 5.24 9.10 13.12
N MET A 64 4.26 9.85 13.62
CA MET A 64 3.12 9.31 14.36
C MET A 64 2.07 8.72 13.42
N HIS A 65 1.85 9.34 12.27
CA HIS A 65 0.93 8.89 11.25
C HIS A 65 1.35 9.43 9.89
N GLY A 66 1.52 8.58 8.92
CA GLY A 66 1.83 8.92 7.55
C GLY A 66 0.85 8.30 6.57
N GLU A 67 0.55 9.02 5.52
CA GLU A 67 -0.26 8.56 4.38
C GLU A 67 0.46 8.91 3.09
N LEU A 68 0.64 7.92 2.24
CA LEU A 68 1.19 8.09 0.90
C LEU A 68 0.18 7.60 -0.14
N ARG A 69 0.05 8.39 -1.19
CA ARG A 69 -0.76 8.05 -2.37
C ARG A 69 0.12 7.48 -3.47
N ILE A 70 -0.32 6.38 -4.04
CA ILE A 70 0.27 5.77 -5.24
C ILE A 70 -0.87 5.55 -6.23
N GLY A 71 -0.97 6.37 -7.27
CA GLY A 71 -2.11 6.33 -8.18
C GLY A 71 -3.45 6.53 -7.45
N ASP A 72 -4.32 5.54 -7.50
CA ASP A 72 -5.63 5.52 -6.84
C ASP A 72 -5.60 4.89 -5.43
N ALA A 73 -4.47 4.34 -5.01
CA ALA A 73 -4.32 3.68 -3.72
C ALA A 73 -3.69 4.60 -2.66
N VAL A 74 -4.03 4.36 -1.41
CA VAL A 74 -3.42 5.01 -0.24
C VAL A 74 -2.89 3.93 0.70
N ILE A 75 -1.67 4.12 1.17
CA ILE A 75 -1.09 3.33 2.26
C ILE A 75 -0.89 4.22 3.49
N MET A 76 -1.08 3.64 4.65
CA MET A 76 -0.89 4.30 5.95
C MET A 76 0.25 3.63 6.71
N PHE A 77 0.96 4.39 7.51
CA PHE A 77 2.08 3.87 8.31
C PHE A 77 2.40 4.76 9.50
N ALA A 78 3.14 4.22 10.44
CA ALA A 78 3.70 4.92 11.57
C ALA A 78 5.05 4.30 11.95
N ASP A 79 5.87 5.07 12.67
CA ASP A 79 7.06 4.52 13.30
C ASP A 79 6.69 3.56 14.45
N VAL A 80 7.54 2.57 14.65
CA VAL A 80 7.48 1.67 15.82
C VAL A 80 7.55 2.47 17.13
N THR A 81 6.86 1.97 18.14
CA THR A 81 6.92 2.48 19.52
C THR A 81 7.04 1.30 20.48
N PRO A 82 7.31 1.54 21.79
CA PRO A 82 7.30 0.46 22.77
C PRO A 82 5.95 -0.29 22.83
N GLU A 83 4.83 0.38 22.53
CA GLU A 83 3.48 -0.20 22.53
C GLU A 83 3.12 -0.86 21.21
N PHE A 84 3.70 -0.40 20.09
CA PHE A 84 3.43 -0.86 18.75
C PHE A 84 4.68 -1.38 18.08
N GLU A 85 4.83 -2.70 18.11
CA GLU A 85 5.91 -3.41 17.43
C GLU A 85 5.78 -3.31 15.91
N ALA A 86 6.87 -3.62 15.20
CA ALA A 86 6.87 -3.66 13.74
C ALA A 86 5.81 -4.63 13.19
N ARG A 87 5.04 -4.14 12.23
CA ARG A 87 4.04 -4.88 11.45
C ARG A 87 4.21 -4.53 9.98
N PRO A 88 5.26 -5.06 9.33
CA PRO A 88 5.45 -4.90 7.90
C PRO A 88 4.41 -5.69 7.11
N ALA A 89 4.33 -5.43 5.81
CA ALA A 89 3.35 -6.04 4.93
C ALA A 89 4.00 -6.76 3.74
N GLY A 90 3.27 -7.71 3.15
CA GLY A 90 3.45 -8.18 1.79
C GLY A 90 2.49 -7.41 0.88
N ILE A 91 3.00 -6.78 -0.17
CA ILE A 91 2.23 -5.88 -1.03
C ILE A 91 2.45 -6.26 -2.49
N PHE A 92 1.34 -6.40 -3.21
CA PHE A 92 1.34 -6.52 -4.66
C PHE A 92 1.02 -5.16 -5.28
N ILE A 93 1.77 -4.76 -6.31
CA ILE A 93 1.60 -3.48 -6.99
C ILE A 93 1.75 -3.64 -8.49
N TYR A 94 0.87 -2.98 -9.25
CA TYR A 94 1.09 -2.79 -10.68
C TYR A 94 1.95 -1.55 -10.92
N VAL A 95 2.95 -1.70 -11.80
CA VAL A 95 3.88 -0.64 -12.20
C VAL A 95 3.94 -0.52 -13.71
N GLU A 96 4.38 0.62 -14.22
CA GLU A 96 4.54 0.82 -15.66
C GLU A 96 5.68 0.00 -16.25
N THR A 97 6.81 -0.10 -15.51
CA THR A 97 8.02 -0.80 -15.94
C THR A 97 8.65 -1.52 -14.75
N VAL A 98 8.60 -2.84 -14.77
CA VAL A 98 9.14 -3.70 -13.71
C VAL A 98 10.66 -3.52 -13.58
N GLU A 99 11.39 -3.47 -14.69
CA GLU A 99 12.86 -3.34 -14.65
C GLU A 99 13.33 -2.04 -14.01
N ASP A 100 12.68 -0.91 -14.31
CA ASP A 100 13.01 0.38 -13.73
C ASP A 100 12.66 0.42 -12.23
N THR A 101 11.49 -0.10 -11.86
CA THR A 101 11.06 -0.20 -10.47
C THR A 101 12.04 -1.05 -9.66
N TYR A 102 12.42 -2.21 -10.19
CA TYR A 102 13.39 -3.10 -9.54
C TYR A 102 14.74 -2.43 -9.34
N LYS A 103 15.30 -1.80 -10.40
CA LYS A 103 16.58 -1.08 -10.30
C LYS A 103 16.54 0.02 -9.24
N LYS A 104 15.48 0.84 -9.23
CA LYS A 104 15.29 1.89 -8.23
C LYS A 104 15.21 1.32 -6.82
N ALA A 105 14.48 0.23 -6.63
CA ALA A 105 14.35 -0.43 -5.34
C ALA A 105 15.71 -0.94 -4.83
N ILE A 106 16.50 -1.62 -5.67
CA ILE A 106 17.82 -2.12 -5.29
C ILE A 106 18.77 -0.96 -4.96
N VAL A 107 18.79 0.12 -5.76
CA VAL A 107 19.59 1.32 -5.47
C VAL A 107 19.16 1.97 -4.16
N ALA A 108 17.87 1.96 -3.84
CA ALA A 108 17.32 2.47 -2.58
C ALA A 108 17.51 1.52 -1.37
N GLY A 109 18.26 0.41 -1.55
CA GLY A 109 18.65 -0.49 -0.47
C GLY A 109 17.76 -1.72 -0.28
N ALA A 110 16.85 -2.02 -1.21
CA ALA A 110 16.08 -3.25 -1.18
C ALA A 110 16.94 -4.47 -1.52
N ILE A 111 16.53 -5.63 -1.01
CA ILE A 111 17.14 -6.93 -1.30
C ILE A 111 16.28 -7.68 -2.29
N SER A 112 16.90 -8.21 -3.37
CA SER A 112 16.18 -9.03 -4.35
C SER A 112 15.61 -10.28 -3.72
N VAL A 113 14.34 -10.56 -3.99
CA VAL A 113 13.65 -11.82 -3.69
C VAL A 113 13.46 -12.62 -4.99
N MET A 114 13.12 -11.92 -6.06
CA MET A 114 12.96 -12.48 -7.39
C MET A 114 13.34 -11.42 -8.43
N GLU A 115 14.33 -11.71 -9.23
CA GLU A 115 14.71 -10.83 -10.35
C GLU A 115 13.56 -10.69 -11.37
N PRO A 116 13.53 -9.59 -12.16
CA PRO A 116 12.54 -9.42 -13.22
C PRO A 116 12.44 -10.64 -14.12
N MET A 117 11.25 -11.21 -14.23
CA MET A 117 10.99 -12.38 -15.06
C MET A 117 9.54 -12.50 -15.48
N GLN A 118 9.30 -13.24 -16.58
CA GLN A 118 7.95 -13.55 -17.02
C GLN A 118 7.33 -14.66 -16.18
N GLN A 119 6.13 -14.41 -15.65
CA GLN A 119 5.27 -15.38 -15.01
C GLN A 119 3.96 -15.54 -15.79
N SER A 120 3.13 -16.51 -15.40
CA SER A 120 1.82 -16.75 -16.05
C SER A 120 0.85 -15.55 -15.94
N TYR A 121 1.05 -14.71 -14.93
CA TYR A 121 0.21 -13.54 -14.65
C TYR A 121 0.83 -12.20 -15.05
N GLY A 122 2.02 -12.20 -15.67
CA GLY A 122 2.69 -11.02 -16.17
C GLY A 122 4.19 -10.99 -15.92
N PHE A 123 4.85 -9.95 -16.45
CA PHE A 123 6.26 -9.67 -16.18
C PHE A 123 6.37 -9.05 -14.79
N THR A 124 7.17 -9.63 -13.90
CA THR A 124 7.13 -9.34 -12.47
C THR A 124 8.50 -9.45 -11.81
N CYS A 125 8.65 -8.81 -10.66
CA CYS A 125 9.80 -8.97 -9.76
C CYS A 125 9.35 -8.98 -8.30
N GLY A 126 10.24 -9.39 -7.42
CA GLY A 126 10.03 -9.35 -5.96
C GLY A 126 11.25 -8.80 -5.24
N PHE A 127 11.04 -7.96 -4.26
CA PHE A 127 12.09 -7.45 -3.40
C PHE A 127 11.58 -7.15 -1.99
N LYS A 128 12.49 -7.20 -1.04
CA LYS A 128 12.24 -6.78 0.35
C LYS A 128 12.86 -5.40 0.56
N ASP A 129 12.07 -4.44 1.00
CA ASP A 129 12.61 -3.14 1.39
C ASP A 129 13.36 -3.22 2.73
N ARG A 130 14.13 -2.18 3.05
CA ARG A 130 14.90 -2.12 4.30
C ARG A 130 14.03 -1.91 5.55
N PHE A 131 12.72 -1.70 5.38
CA PHE A 131 11.74 -1.53 6.45
C PHE A 131 11.00 -2.82 6.79
N GLY A 132 11.27 -3.91 6.06
CA GLY A 132 10.75 -5.24 6.29
C GLY A 132 9.56 -5.64 5.41
N ASN A 133 9.13 -4.78 4.46
CA ASN A 133 8.02 -5.11 3.58
C ASN A 133 8.50 -5.93 2.38
N ASP A 134 7.69 -6.89 1.98
CA ASP A 134 7.87 -7.65 0.74
C ASP A 134 7.01 -7.04 -0.37
N TRP A 135 7.63 -6.73 -1.49
CA TRP A 135 7.00 -6.13 -2.66
C TRP A 135 6.99 -7.09 -3.83
N TRP A 136 5.83 -7.23 -4.45
CA TRP A 136 5.63 -7.96 -5.70
C TRP A 136 5.14 -6.97 -6.73
N ALA A 137 6.04 -6.54 -7.61
CA ALA A 137 5.73 -5.55 -8.64
C ALA A 137 5.52 -6.26 -9.98
N THR A 138 4.38 -6.02 -10.60
CA THR A 138 4.01 -6.61 -11.89
C THR A 138 3.73 -5.49 -12.89
N GLU A 139 4.19 -5.66 -14.11
CA GLU A 139 3.98 -4.69 -15.18
C GLU A 139 2.52 -4.67 -15.59
N ALA A 140 1.94 -3.47 -15.63
CA ALA A 140 0.57 -3.29 -16.12
C ALA A 140 0.53 -3.50 -17.64
N GLU A 141 -0.53 -4.11 -18.13
CA GLU A 141 -0.76 -4.22 -19.57
C GLU A 141 -0.93 -2.81 -20.16
N LYS A 142 -0.32 -2.58 -21.30
CA LYS A 142 -0.51 -1.33 -22.06
C LYS A 142 -1.77 -1.45 -22.90
N GLU A 143 -2.64 -0.43 -22.78
CA GLU A 143 -3.81 -0.31 -23.67
C GLU A 143 -3.41 -0.07 -25.13
#